data_6b292e1f550cbad6ee77b3d328778100
#
_entry.id   6b292e1f550cbad6ee77b3d328778100
#
_cell.length_a   1.000
_cell.length_b   1.000
_cell.length_c   1.000
_cell.angle_alpha   90.00
_cell.angle_beta   90.00
_cell.angle_gamma   90.00
#
_symmetry.space_group_name_H-M   'P 1'
#
loop_
_entity.id
_entity.type
_entity.pdbx_description
1 polymer ?
#
loop_
_entity_poly.entity_id
_entity_poly.type
_entity_poly.pdbx_seq_one_letter_code
_entity_poly.pdbx_strand_id
1 'polypeptide(L)'
;MNKHYVKTTAKFAIEQLPVIGTIAQIPDYVNEMKHPKIEFVVKTRAFMRDNIALNWLEPKEAKRFGIGSGQIFVREDWWKNKAKRLRIQVHEKVEIYLRENFGFDYEQAHKLATKAEHIAIKNKGWKLDEPIKHR
;
A
#
# COMPACT_ATOMS: atom_id res chain seq x y z
N MET A 1 21.58 -7.76 -1.04
CA MET A 1 20.70 -8.45 -1.98
C MET A 1 21.19 -8.26 -3.40
N ASN A 2 21.19 -9.31 -4.16
CA ASN A 2 21.65 -9.28 -5.53
C ASN A 2 20.64 -8.47 -6.37
N LYS A 3 21.14 -7.50 -7.14
CA LYS A 3 20.30 -6.69 -8.04
C LYS A 3 19.49 -7.54 -9.02
N HIS A 4 19.96 -8.74 -9.28
CA HIS A 4 19.28 -9.66 -10.16
C HIS A 4 17.87 -10.00 -9.68
N TYR A 5 17.68 -10.09 -8.37
CA TYR A 5 16.37 -10.36 -7.80
C TYR A 5 15.42 -9.20 -7.97
N VAL A 6 15.93 -7.98 -7.86
CA VAL A 6 15.09 -6.78 -8.00
C VAL A 6 14.50 -6.67 -9.38
N LYS A 7 15.24 -7.17 -10.39
CA LYS A 7 14.77 -7.16 -11.78
C LYS A 7 13.99 -8.41 -12.17
N THR A 8 13.82 -9.33 -11.23
CA THR A 8 13.08 -10.54 -11.49
C THR A 8 11.61 -10.20 -11.72
N THR A 9 10.97 -10.97 -12.58
CA THR A 9 9.60 -10.73 -12.97
C THR A 9 8.65 -10.77 -11.78
N ALA A 10 7.49 -10.14 -11.93
CA ALA A 10 6.44 -10.20 -10.94
C ALA A 10 6.06 -11.64 -10.58
N LYS A 11 6.13 -12.54 -11.55
CA LYS A 11 5.88 -13.97 -11.33
C LYS A 11 6.85 -14.54 -10.30
N PHE A 12 8.12 -14.25 -10.43
CA PHE A 12 9.13 -14.70 -9.46
C PHE A 12 8.84 -14.14 -8.06
N ALA A 13 8.51 -12.86 -7.98
CA ALA A 13 8.22 -12.23 -6.71
C ALA A 13 7.01 -12.89 -6.03
N ILE A 14 5.97 -13.23 -6.80
CA ILE A 14 4.80 -13.95 -6.27
C ILE A 14 5.22 -15.31 -5.73
N GLU A 15 6.07 -16.04 -6.44
CA GLU A 15 6.56 -17.35 -6.02
C GLU A 15 7.40 -17.26 -4.74
N GLN A 16 8.05 -16.12 -4.50
CA GLN A 16 8.86 -15.92 -3.30
C GLN A 16 8.06 -15.49 -2.07
N LEU A 17 6.81 -15.10 -2.22
CA LEU A 17 5.98 -14.71 -1.08
C LEU A 17 5.93 -15.77 0.02
N PRO A 18 5.80 -17.08 -0.29
CA PRO A 18 5.83 -18.10 0.75
C PRO A 18 7.17 -18.19 1.47
N VAL A 19 8.27 -17.82 0.79
CA VAL A 19 9.62 -17.86 1.37
C VAL A 19 9.84 -16.72 2.38
N ILE A 20 9.30 -15.54 2.06
CA ILE A 20 9.41 -14.38 2.95
C ILE A 20 8.28 -14.32 3.98
N GLY A 21 7.40 -15.33 3.96
CA GLY A 21 6.28 -15.45 4.88
C GLY A 21 4.95 -15.47 4.17
N THR A 22 3.89 -15.55 4.93
CA THR A 22 2.53 -15.49 4.39
C THR A 22 2.14 -14.05 4.11
N ILE A 23 1.09 -13.87 3.31
CA ILE A 23 0.55 -12.53 3.05
C ILE A 23 0.22 -11.81 4.37
N ALA A 24 -0.23 -12.54 5.38
CA ALA A 24 -0.52 -11.98 6.69
C ALA A 24 0.72 -11.36 7.36
N GLN A 25 1.91 -11.84 7.03
CA GLN A 25 3.16 -11.36 7.60
C GLN A 25 3.79 -10.19 6.83
N ILE A 26 3.33 -9.93 5.60
CA ILE A 26 3.86 -8.84 4.79
C ILE A 26 3.83 -7.50 5.52
N PRO A 27 2.73 -7.13 6.22
CA PRO A 27 2.71 -5.86 6.96
C PRO A 27 3.83 -5.74 7.98
N ASP A 28 4.21 -6.84 8.65
CA ASP A 28 5.29 -6.83 9.62
C ASP A 28 6.64 -6.61 8.93
N TYR A 29 6.87 -7.28 7.81
CA TYR A 29 8.06 -7.07 7.01
C TYR A 29 8.19 -5.61 6.58
N VAL A 30 7.09 -5.04 6.11
CA VAL A 30 7.07 -3.65 5.66
C VAL A 30 7.40 -2.70 6.81
N ASN A 31 6.91 -2.98 8.01
CA ASN A 31 7.21 -2.16 9.18
C ASN A 31 8.66 -2.28 9.64
N GLU A 32 9.26 -3.46 9.48
CA GLU A 32 10.66 -3.69 9.84
C GLU A 32 11.64 -3.15 8.83
N MET A 33 11.21 -3.01 7.59
CA MET A 33 12.08 -2.50 6.54
C MET A 33 12.38 -1.03 6.73
N LYS A 34 13.64 -0.69 6.53
CA LYS A 34 14.05 0.72 6.46
C LYS A 34 13.59 1.29 5.13
N HIS A 35 12.33 1.70 5.09
CA HIS A 35 11.85 2.46 3.96
C HIS A 35 12.32 3.90 4.05
N PRO A 36 12.49 4.57 2.90
CA PRO A 36 12.52 6.02 2.93
C PRO A 36 11.27 6.46 3.70
N LYS A 37 11.40 7.49 4.48
CA LYS A 37 10.31 7.99 5.32
C LYS A 37 9.01 8.06 4.54
N ILE A 38 8.05 7.25 4.95
CA ILE A 38 6.70 7.33 4.43
C ILE A 38 5.92 8.26 5.35
N GLU A 39 5.33 9.28 4.76
CA GLU A 39 4.53 10.25 5.49
C GLU A 39 3.09 10.19 5.00
N PHE A 40 2.16 9.92 5.91
CA PHE A 40 0.74 9.99 5.59
C PHE A 40 0.27 11.42 5.81
N VAL A 41 -0.23 12.04 4.75
CA VAL A 41 -0.71 13.42 4.77
C VAL A 41 -2.21 13.42 4.58
N VAL A 42 -2.94 13.90 5.59
CA VAL A 42 -4.40 13.92 5.56
C VAL A 42 -4.88 15.12 4.77
N LYS A 43 -5.77 14.88 3.82
CA LYS A 43 -6.35 15.91 2.97
C LYS A 43 -7.86 15.87 3.07
N THR A 44 -8.50 17.01 2.79
CA THR A 44 -9.95 17.09 2.83
C THR A 44 -10.57 16.25 1.73
N ARG A 45 -11.83 15.87 1.93
CA ARG A 45 -12.60 15.15 0.93
C ARG A 45 -12.68 15.94 -0.38
N ALA A 46 -12.87 17.24 -0.28
CA ALA A 46 -12.93 18.10 -1.46
C ALA A 46 -11.64 18.08 -2.26
N PHE A 47 -10.49 18.08 -1.56
CA PHE A 47 -9.19 18.00 -2.20
C PHE A 47 -8.98 16.65 -2.89
N MET A 48 -9.26 15.56 -2.18
CA MET A 48 -9.05 14.20 -2.66
C MET A 48 -10.09 13.74 -3.67
N ARG A 49 -11.27 14.35 -3.68
CA ARG A 49 -12.41 13.96 -4.53
C ARG A 49 -12.78 12.50 -4.26
N ASP A 50 -12.82 11.66 -5.29
CA ASP A 50 -13.18 10.26 -5.14
C ASP A 50 -12.03 9.36 -4.70
N ASN A 51 -10.83 9.93 -4.63
CA ASN A 51 -9.66 9.15 -4.25
C ASN A 51 -9.59 9.01 -2.74
N ILE A 52 -9.36 7.80 -2.28
CA ILE A 52 -9.22 7.50 -0.86
C ILE A 52 -7.79 7.71 -0.40
N ALA A 53 -6.83 7.19 -1.19
CA ALA A 53 -5.40 7.35 -0.91
C ALA A 53 -4.64 7.38 -2.24
N LEU A 54 -3.60 8.21 -2.28
CA LEU A 54 -2.72 8.35 -3.44
C LEU A 54 -1.28 8.44 -2.96
N ASN A 55 -0.39 7.73 -3.64
CA ASN A 55 1.03 7.79 -3.29
C ASN A 55 1.86 8.38 -4.44
N TRP A 56 3.12 8.64 -4.15
CA TRP A 56 4.03 9.31 -5.09
C TRP A 56 4.47 8.44 -6.27
N LEU A 57 4.20 7.13 -6.23
CA LEU A 57 4.64 6.22 -7.28
C LEU A 57 3.82 6.32 -8.56
N GLU A 58 2.65 6.95 -8.49
CA GLU A 58 1.82 7.22 -9.67
C GLU A 58 2.13 8.61 -10.22
N PRO A 59 2.91 8.72 -11.31
CA PRO A 59 3.40 10.03 -11.76
C PRO A 59 2.31 11.04 -12.08
N LYS A 60 1.22 10.60 -12.69
CA LYS A 60 0.12 11.51 -13.06
C LYS A 60 -0.55 12.10 -11.81
N GLU A 61 -0.89 11.26 -10.86
CA GLU A 61 -1.54 11.68 -9.62
C GLU A 61 -0.57 12.48 -8.76
N ALA A 62 0.67 12.07 -8.69
CA ALA A 62 1.68 12.80 -7.92
C ALA A 62 1.83 14.24 -8.44
N LYS A 63 1.88 14.41 -9.75
CA LYS A 63 1.98 15.73 -10.36
C LYS A 63 0.69 16.53 -10.16
N ARG A 64 -0.45 15.88 -10.39
CA ARG A 64 -1.76 16.54 -10.30
C ARG A 64 -2.08 17.03 -8.90
N PHE A 65 -1.79 16.24 -7.88
CA PHE A 65 -2.12 16.53 -6.50
C PHE A 65 -0.95 17.11 -5.70
N GLY A 66 0.23 17.22 -6.30
CA GLY A 66 1.40 17.75 -5.61
C GLY A 66 1.98 16.81 -4.57
N ILE A 67 1.98 15.51 -4.85
CA ILE A 67 2.48 14.51 -3.92
C ILE A 67 4.00 14.41 -4.04
N GLY A 68 4.70 14.74 -2.95
CA GLY A 68 6.15 14.64 -2.92
C GLY A 68 6.62 13.21 -2.62
N SER A 69 7.91 12.97 -2.88
CA SER A 69 8.52 11.67 -2.61
C SER A 69 8.29 11.24 -1.17
N GLY A 70 7.86 10.00 -0.98
CA GLY A 70 7.58 9.44 0.34
C GLY A 70 6.23 9.84 0.93
N GLN A 71 5.44 10.65 0.23
CA GLN A 71 4.14 11.08 0.75
C GLN A 71 3.01 10.21 0.24
N ILE A 72 2.05 9.96 1.12
CA ILE A 72 0.80 9.30 0.79
C ILE A 72 -0.31 10.23 1.26
N PHE A 73 -1.10 10.73 0.29
CA PHE A 73 -2.24 11.58 0.61
C PHE A 73 -3.45 10.70 0.91
N VAL A 74 -4.10 10.97 2.03
CA VAL A 74 -5.23 10.18 2.51
C VAL A 74 -6.42 11.08 2.77
N ARG A 75 -7.59 10.65 2.34
CA ARG A 75 -8.81 11.40 2.57
C ARG A 75 -9.20 11.36 4.05
N GLU A 76 -9.56 12.49 4.60
CA GLU A 76 -9.78 12.66 6.03
C GLU A 76 -10.84 11.74 6.63
N ASP A 77 -11.93 11.47 5.91
CA ASP A 77 -13.00 10.62 6.42
C ASP A 77 -12.53 9.18 6.63
N TRP A 78 -11.65 8.70 5.76
CA TRP A 78 -11.04 7.38 5.93
C TRP A 78 -10.02 7.36 7.06
N TRP A 79 -9.23 8.42 7.19
CA TRP A 79 -8.19 8.48 8.22
C TRP A 79 -8.76 8.55 9.63
N LYS A 80 -9.92 9.18 9.80
CA LYS A 80 -10.59 9.31 11.10
C LYS A 80 -11.17 7.99 11.60
N ASN A 81 -11.51 7.09 10.70
CA ASN A 81 -12.05 5.79 11.08
C ASN A 81 -10.89 4.83 11.36
N LYS A 82 -10.87 4.26 12.55
CA LYS A 82 -9.77 3.42 13.02
C LYS A 82 -9.51 2.21 12.11
N ALA A 83 -10.57 1.50 11.74
CA ALA A 83 -10.44 0.32 10.87
C ALA A 83 -10.01 0.71 9.46
N LYS A 84 -10.62 1.76 8.90
CA LYS A 84 -10.28 2.24 7.56
C LYS A 84 -8.84 2.76 7.51
N ARG A 85 -8.40 3.44 8.56
CA ARG A 85 -7.01 3.91 8.65
C ARG A 85 -6.03 2.75 8.63
N LEU A 86 -6.29 1.68 9.39
CA LEU A 86 -5.44 0.51 9.36
C LEU A 86 -5.37 -0.10 7.96
N ARG A 87 -6.51 -0.20 7.29
CA ARG A 87 -6.57 -0.72 5.92
C ARG A 87 -5.67 0.07 4.99
N ILE A 88 -5.75 1.40 5.06
CA ILE A 88 -4.93 2.28 4.22
C ILE A 88 -3.44 2.10 4.54
N GLN A 89 -3.08 2.09 5.81
CA GLN A 89 -1.68 1.93 6.21
C GLN A 89 -1.10 0.63 5.68
N VAL A 90 -1.82 -0.47 5.83
CA VAL A 90 -1.35 -1.77 5.35
C VAL A 90 -1.32 -1.80 3.82
N HIS A 91 -2.40 -1.38 3.18
CA HIS A 91 -2.52 -1.42 1.73
C HIS A 91 -1.39 -0.63 1.05
N GLU A 92 -1.22 0.63 1.43
CA GLU A 92 -0.23 1.50 0.79
C GLU A 92 1.19 1.03 1.05
N LYS A 93 1.51 0.62 2.26
CA LYS A 93 2.85 0.13 2.58
C LYS A 93 3.18 -1.15 1.81
N VAL A 94 2.25 -2.08 1.74
CA VAL A 94 2.46 -3.34 1.00
C VAL A 94 2.61 -3.06 -0.49
N GLU A 95 1.75 -2.22 -1.05
CA GLU A 95 1.82 -1.87 -2.47
C GLU A 95 3.17 -1.25 -2.82
N ILE A 96 3.60 -0.29 -2.03
CA ILE A 96 4.88 0.39 -2.23
C ILE A 96 6.04 -0.60 -2.09
N TYR A 97 6.00 -1.43 -1.06
CA TYR A 97 7.03 -2.44 -0.82
C TYR A 97 7.19 -3.38 -2.02
N LEU A 98 6.09 -3.88 -2.53
CA LEU A 98 6.12 -4.82 -3.66
C LEU A 98 6.60 -4.15 -4.95
N ARG A 99 6.19 -2.91 -5.18
CA ARG A 99 6.58 -2.18 -6.38
C ARG A 99 8.06 -1.81 -6.34
N GLU A 100 8.56 -1.34 -5.22
CA GLU A 100 9.94 -0.89 -5.11
C GLU A 100 10.95 -2.01 -4.98
N ASN A 101 10.59 -3.09 -4.29
CA ASN A 101 11.55 -4.16 -4.00
C ASN A 101 11.45 -5.35 -4.95
N PHE A 102 10.30 -5.57 -5.57
CA PHE A 102 10.09 -6.73 -6.43
C PHE A 102 9.70 -6.38 -7.86
N GLY A 103 9.61 -5.11 -8.17
CA GLY A 103 9.29 -4.68 -9.53
C GLY A 103 7.86 -5.00 -9.99
N PHE A 104 6.94 -5.19 -9.06
CA PHE A 104 5.53 -5.41 -9.40
C PHE A 104 4.97 -4.18 -10.08
N ASP A 105 4.07 -4.40 -11.03
CA ASP A 105 3.29 -3.30 -11.57
C ASP A 105 2.18 -2.93 -10.57
N TYR A 106 1.46 -1.84 -10.86
CA TYR A 106 0.41 -1.36 -9.99
C TYR A 106 -0.67 -2.42 -9.72
N GLU A 107 -1.17 -3.08 -10.77
CA GLU A 107 -2.27 -4.03 -10.62
C GLU A 107 -1.90 -5.22 -9.74
N GLN A 108 -0.71 -5.77 -9.96
CA GLN A 108 -0.24 -6.90 -9.17
C GLN A 108 -0.04 -6.52 -7.71
N ALA A 109 0.62 -5.39 -7.47
CA ALA A 109 0.87 -4.91 -6.12
C ALA A 109 -0.45 -4.56 -5.41
N HIS A 110 -1.36 -3.91 -6.11
CA HIS A 110 -2.67 -3.53 -5.58
C HIS A 110 -3.47 -4.77 -5.14
N LYS A 111 -3.46 -5.80 -5.95
CA LYS A 111 -4.18 -7.05 -5.65
C LYS A 111 -3.68 -7.70 -4.37
N LEU A 112 -2.37 -7.79 -4.20
CA LEU A 112 -1.76 -8.38 -3.01
C LEU A 112 -1.92 -7.47 -1.79
N ALA A 113 -1.83 -6.17 -1.98
CA ALA A 113 -2.07 -5.21 -0.91
C ALA A 113 -3.50 -5.30 -0.39
N THR A 114 -4.46 -5.49 -1.29
CA THR A 114 -5.86 -5.68 -0.91
C THR A 114 -6.04 -6.93 -0.03
N LYS A 115 -5.40 -8.03 -0.40
CA LYS A 115 -5.44 -9.23 0.42
C LYS A 115 -4.81 -9.01 1.79
N ALA A 116 -3.68 -8.32 1.83
CA ALA A 116 -2.98 -8.04 3.09
C ALA A 116 -3.82 -7.17 4.02
N GLU A 117 -4.50 -6.15 3.50
CA GLU A 117 -5.35 -5.31 4.34
C GLU A 117 -6.55 -6.07 4.89
N HIS A 118 -7.15 -6.96 4.10
CA HIS A 118 -8.26 -7.79 4.56
C HIS A 118 -7.83 -8.72 5.70
N ILE A 119 -6.66 -9.32 5.56
CA ILE A 119 -6.12 -10.19 6.60
C ILE A 119 -5.84 -9.39 7.88
N ALA A 120 -5.27 -8.19 7.74
CA ALA A 120 -4.98 -7.34 8.90
C ALA A 120 -6.26 -6.98 9.65
N ILE A 121 -7.34 -6.66 8.94
CA ILE A 121 -8.63 -6.33 9.55
C ILE A 121 -9.22 -7.56 10.25
N LYS A 122 -9.16 -8.73 9.64
CA LYS A 122 -9.63 -9.98 10.24
C LYS A 122 -8.85 -10.33 11.51
N ASN A 123 -7.55 -10.11 11.49
CA ASN A 123 -6.71 -10.37 12.66
C ASN A 123 -7.06 -9.48 13.85
N LYS A 124 -7.65 -8.32 13.60
CA LYS A 124 -8.16 -7.45 14.65
C LYS A 124 -9.58 -7.82 15.10
N GLY A 125 -10.23 -8.74 14.40
CA GLY A 125 -11.62 -9.08 14.66
C GLY A 125 -12.60 -8.03 14.17
N TRP A 126 -12.18 -7.15 13.28
CA TRP A 126 -13.04 -6.09 12.74
C TRP A 126 -13.69 -6.54 11.44
N LYS A 127 -14.85 -5.94 11.14
CA LYS A 127 -15.56 -6.21 9.90
C LYS A 127 -15.03 -5.34 8.77
N LEU A 128 -15.07 -5.91 7.56
CA LEU A 128 -14.83 -5.16 6.34
C LEU A 128 -16.12 -4.50 5.92
N ASP A 129 -16.16 -3.18 5.96
CA ASP A 129 -17.36 -2.42 5.58
C ASP A 129 -17.51 -2.36 4.07
N GLU A 130 -16.47 -1.98 3.39
CA GLU A 130 -16.48 -1.78 1.94
C GLU A 130 -15.07 -1.91 1.38
N PRO A 131 -14.93 -2.27 0.09
CA PRO A 131 -13.62 -2.32 -0.53
C PRO A 131 -13.04 -0.91 -0.69
N ILE A 132 -11.70 -0.81 -0.65
CA ILE A 132 -11.05 0.44 -0.99
C ILE A 132 -11.17 0.63 -2.50
N LYS A 133 -11.78 1.72 -2.88
CA LYS A 133 -11.86 2.10 -4.29
C LYS A 133 -10.73 3.07 -4.59
N HIS A 134 -9.76 2.60 -5.34
CA HIS A 134 -8.69 3.42 -5.86
C HIS A 134 -9.04 3.78 -7.29
N ARG A 135 -9.54 4.95 -7.52
CA ARG A 135 -9.93 5.41 -8.85
C ARG A 135 -11.21 4.78 -9.35
#